data_b7d59895e263487962e364e43252b93a
#
_entry.id   b7d59895e263487962e364e43252b93a
#
_cell.length_a   1.000
_cell.length_b   1.000
_cell.length_c   1.000
_cell.angle_alpha   90.00
_cell.angle_beta   90.00
_cell.angle_gamma   90.00
#
_symmetry.space_group_name_H-M   'P 1'
#
loop_
_entity.id
_entity.type
_entity.pdbx_description
1 polymer ?
#
loop_
_entity_poly.entity_id
_entity_poly.type
_entity_poly.pdbx_seq_one_letter_code
_entity_poly.pdbx_strand_id
1 'polypeptide(L)'
;MITLPTLLLVLAADSTVAVIPRPAHITPRPGSFTLTGSTIITTDEGSRALGGMLADYLFPATGFRLAVRPSAPSGARAISIRLDATLTALGAEGYRLDVTPGRVTIRAPQAAGAFYAIQTLRQLLPAAIFRQARVPAGVWTIPAVSIEDFPRFRWRGMHLDVARHFMPKEFVKKLVDLVTLHKLNRLHLHLTDDQGWRIEIRQYPRLTALGAWRRQTIIGRPDPDSTKWRFDGQPHGGFYTQEDIAEIVGYAQARFVTVVPEIEMPGHSQAAIAAYPELGNKPDTLPVWTAWGVDENILNPGDATIRFEQNVLTEVMALFPGRWIHVGGDEAPKTQWKASPLAQARIREFSLKNEDELQSYFTRRMDEFLTAHGRSLVGWDEILEGGLAPNAVVMSWRGIDGGIAAARAGHDVVMAPGSHTYFDHYQSADTTTEPLAIGGFLPLDTVYAYEPVPAALTPEEARHVLGAQGQLWTEYIPDPKRAEYMAFPRACALAEVLWTPPEQKSYPDFLARLATHLGRLAVLDVNYRPLKN
;
A
#
# COMPACT_ATOMS: atom_id res chain seq x y z
N MET A 1 -67.79 -14.92 -16.65
CA MET A 1 -66.44 -15.42 -16.69
C MET A 1 -65.58 -14.29 -17.21
N ILE A 2 -64.86 -13.60 -16.28
CA ILE A 2 -63.92 -12.50 -16.62
C ILE A 2 -62.52 -13.07 -16.40
N THR A 3 -61.80 -13.28 -17.48
CA THR A 3 -60.39 -13.72 -17.45
C THR A 3 -59.50 -12.52 -17.15
N LEU A 4 -58.86 -12.49 -15.98
CA LEU A 4 -57.77 -11.58 -15.67
C LEU A 4 -56.50 -11.98 -16.45
N PRO A 5 -55.78 -11.02 -17.06
CA PRO A 5 -54.47 -11.30 -17.61
C PRO A 5 -53.44 -11.41 -16.49
N THR A 6 -52.76 -12.54 -16.44
CA THR A 6 -51.58 -12.76 -15.56
C THR A 6 -50.42 -11.89 -16.05
N LEU A 7 -50.12 -10.84 -15.32
CA LEU A 7 -48.94 -10.01 -15.55
C LEU A 7 -47.72 -10.80 -15.10
N LEU A 8 -46.97 -11.39 -16.03
CA LEU A 8 -45.66 -11.97 -15.77
C LEU A 8 -44.71 -10.82 -15.46
N LEU A 9 -44.43 -10.60 -14.18
CA LEU A 9 -43.32 -9.76 -13.73
C LEU A 9 -42.02 -10.51 -14.04
N VAL A 10 -41.42 -10.23 -15.19
CA VAL A 10 -40.03 -10.62 -15.47
C VAL A 10 -39.16 -9.82 -14.52
N LEU A 11 -38.81 -10.42 -13.40
CA LEU A 11 -37.69 -9.95 -12.57
C LEU A 11 -36.43 -9.99 -13.45
N ALA A 12 -36.07 -8.85 -14.04
CA ALA A 12 -34.75 -8.64 -14.58
C ALA A 12 -33.77 -8.92 -13.42
N ALA A 13 -33.01 -9.99 -13.53
CA ALA A 13 -31.91 -10.20 -12.64
C ALA A 13 -31.03 -8.95 -12.77
N ASP A 14 -31.01 -8.12 -11.73
CA ASP A 14 -30.06 -7.03 -11.59
C ASP A 14 -28.67 -7.63 -11.74
N SER A 15 -28.09 -7.54 -12.93
CA SER A 15 -26.69 -7.86 -13.15
C SER A 15 -25.88 -6.78 -12.45
N THR A 16 -25.68 -6.97 -11.14
CA THR A 16 -24.85 -6.07 -10.34
C THR A 16 -23.47 -6.00 -10.97
N VAL A 17 -23.07 -4.81 -11.39
CA VAL A 17 -21.75 -4.57 -11.97
C VAL A 17 -20.71 -4.78 -10.86
N ALA A 18 -20.09 -5.96 -10.87
CA ALA A 18 -19.19 -6.42 -9.81
C ALA A 18 -17.80 -5.81 -9.93
N VAL A 19 -17.65 -4.54 -9.61
CA VAL A 19 -16.35 -3.81 -9.58
C VAL A 19 -15.99 -3.45 -8.14
N ILE A 20 -14.73 -3.63 -7.76
CA ILE A 20 -14.16 -3.23 -6.47
C ILE A 20 -12.90 -2.39 -6.72
N PRO A 21 -12.80 -1.19 -6.11
CA PRO A 21 -13.81 -0.48 -5.33
C PRO A 21 -15.02 -0.05 -6.17
N ARG A 22 -16.16 0.12 -5.50
CA ARG A 22 -17.40 0.58 -6.15
C ARG A 22 -17.19 1.99 -6.72
N PRO A 23 -17.52 2.22 -8.00
CA PRO A 23 -17.49 3.56 -8.58
C PRO A 23 -18.47 4.53 -7.90
N ALA A 24 -18.11 5.82 -7.87
CA ALA A 24 -18.94 6.87 -7.30
C ALA A 24 -20.33 6.96 -7.97
N HIS A 25 -20.39 6.85 -9.29
CA HIS A 25 -21.63 6.81 -10.03
C HIS A 25 -21.58 5.71 -11.08
N ILE A 26 -22.62 4.86 -11.12
CA ILE A 26 -22.75 3.77 -12.06
C ILE A 26 -24.18 3.66 -12.55
N THR A 27 -24.38 3.62 -13.86
CA THR A 27 -25.68 3.48 -14.49
C THR A 27 -25.63 2.35 -15.52
N PRO A 28 -26.22 1.18 -15.25
CA PRO A 28 -26.34 0.11 -16.21
C PRO A 28 -27.12 0.56 -17.46
N ARG A 29 -26.75 0.01 -18.62
CA ARG A 29 -27.40 0.27 -19.91
C ARG A 29 -27.71 -1.05 -20.63
N PRO A 30 -28.67 -1.08 -21.55
CA PRO A 30 -28.99 -2.29 -22.32
C PRO A 30 -27.83 -2.69 -23.25
N GLY A 31 -27.58 -4.00 -23.35
CA GLY A 31 -26.63 -4.59 -24.28
C GLY A 31 -25.22 -4.76 -23.72
N SER A 32 -24.30 -5.10 -24.59
CA SER A 32 -22.90 -5.33 -24.24
C SER A 32 -21.96 -5.03 -25.41
N PHE A 33 -20.73 -4.64 -25.11
CA PHE A 33 -19.64 -4.56 -26.08
C PHE A 33 -18.92 -5.92 -26.14
N THR A 34 -18.71 -6.45 -27.34
CA THR A 34 -17.91 -7.67 -27.54
C THR A 34 -16.52 -7.31 -28.05
N LEU A 35 -15.51 -7.62 -27.26
CA LEU A 35 -14.10 -7.50 -27.65
C LEU A 35 -13.75 -8.62 -28.64
N THR A 36 -13.14 -8.28 -29.78
CA THR A 36 -12.71 -9.21 -30.83
C THR A 36 -11.30 -8.87 -31.28
N GLY A 37 -10.67 -9.76 -32.05
CA GLY A 37 -9.34 -9.50 -32.59
C GLY A 37 -9.27 -8.32 -33.59
N SER A 38 -10.43 -7.85 -34.09
CA SER A 38 -10.53 -6.66 -34.94
C SER A 38 -10.83 -5.36 -34.18
N THR A 39 -11.01 -5.43 -32.84
CA THR A 39 -11.20 -4.24 -32.00
C THR A 39 -9.96 -3.35 -32.07
N ILE A 40 -10.14 -2.04 -32.23
CA ILE A 40 -9.05 -1.07 -32.32
C ILE A 40 -9.03 -0.26 -31.01
N ILE A 41 -7.86 -0.07 -30.43
CA ILE A 41 -7.66 0.89 -29.35
C ILE A 41 -7.28 2.22 -29.96
N THR A 42 -8.05 3.29 -29.66
CA THR A 42 -7.73 4.63 -30.14
C THR A 42 -7.30 5.53 -29.01
N THR A 43 -6.24 6.31 -29.24
CA THR A 43 -5.64 7.20 -28.23
C THR A 43 -5.34 8.57 -28.83
N ASP A 44 -5.27 9.60 -27.96
CA ASP A 44 -4.48 10.79 -28.25
C ASP A 44 -3.00 10.54 -27.92
N GLU A 45 -2.16 11.55 -28.12
CA GLU A 45 -0.73 11.45 -27.83
C GLU A 45 -0.47 11.19 -26.34
N GLY A 46 -1.15 11.91 -25.44
CA GLY A 46 -0.97 11.79 -23.98
C GLY A 46 -1.45 10.46 -23.40
N SER A 47 -2.35 9.74 -24.08
CA SER A 47 -2.86 8.43 -23.65
C SER A 47 -2.27 7.24 -24.41
N ARG A 48 -1.31 7.46 -25.32
CA ARG A 48 -0.76 6.41 -26.19
C ARG A 48 -0.14 5.25 -25.40
N ALA A 49 0.64 5.56 -24.38
CA ALA A 49 1.26 4.54 -23.52
C ALA A 49 0.20 3.67 -22.82
N LEU A 50 -0.90 4.29 -22.36
CA LEU A 50 -2.03 3.58 -21.73
C LEU A 50 -2.77 2.67 -22.71
N GLY A 51 -2.86 3.09 -23.98
CA GLY A 51 -3.39 2.24 -25.06
C GLY A 51 -2.55 0.98 -25.27
N GLY A 52 -1.23 1.12 -25.26
CA GLY A 52 -0.29 0.00 -25.29
C GLY A 52 -0.47 -0.93 -24.07
N MET A 53 -0.49 -0.35 -22.87
CA MET A 53 -0.69 -1.10 -21.63
C MET A 53 -2.02 -1.88 -21.62
N LEU A 54 -3.11 -1.28 -22.11
CA LEU A 54 -4.38 -1.99 -22.25
C LEU A 54 -4.26 -3.17 -23.22
N ALA A 55 -3.61 -2.98 -24.38
CA ALA A 55 -3.38 -4.06 -25.33
C ALA A 55 -2.58 -5.22 -24.68
N ASP A 56 -1.53 -4.88 -23.94
CA ASP A 56 -0.71 -5.86 -23.21
C ASP A 56 -1.48 -6.60 -22.12
N TYR A 57 -2.34 -5.93 -21.38
CA TYR A 57 -3.21 -6.57 -20.38
C TYR A 57 -4.22 -7.55 -20.99
N LEU A 58 -4.69 -7.27 -22.21
CA LEU A 58 -5.72 -8.10 -22.86
C LEU A 58 -5.11 -9.26 -23.66
N PHE A 59 -3.87 -9.13 -24.12
CA PHE A 59 -3.23 -10.07 -25.03
C PHE A 59 -3.10 -11.50 -24.47
N PRO A 60 -2.61 -11.72 -23.23
CA PRO A 60 -2.33 -13.08 -22.75
C PRO A 60 -3.57 -13.98 -22.79
N ALA A 61 -4.70 -13.52 -22.28
CA ALA A 61 -5.92 -14.30 -22.19
C ALA A 61 -6.65 -14.42 -23.54
N THR A 62 -6.69 -13.34 -24.33
CA THR A 62 -7.44 -13.28 -25.57
C THR A 62 -6.67 -13.82 -26.78
N GLY A 63 -5.34 -13.64 -26.79
CA GLY A 63 -4.49 -13.84 -27.96
C GLY A 63 -4.69 -12.76 -29.03
N PHE A 64 -5.43 -11.68 -28.74
CA PHE A 64 -5.70 -10.61 -29.70
C PHE A 64 -4.59 -9.56 -29.72
N ARG A 65 -3.92 -9.38 -30.83
CA ARG A 65 -2.97 -8.29 -31.05
C ARG A 65 -3.72 -7.02 -31.47
N LEU A 66 -4.27 -6.31 -30.48
CA LEU A 66 -5.07 -5.12 -30.74
C LEU A 66 -4.20 -3.97 -31.24
N ALA A 67 -4.62 -3.35 -32.34
CA ALA A 67 -3.90 -2.19 -32.90
C ALA A 67 -4.19 -0.95 -32.07
N VAL A 68 -3.13 -0.21 -31.68
CA VAL A 68 -3.22 1.12 -31.07
C VAL A 68 -3.00 2.19 -32.11
N ARG A 69 -3.99 3.07 -32.34
CA ARG A 69 -4.00 4.08 -33.42
C ARG A 69 -4.59 5.40 -32.94
N PRO A 70 -4.32 6.53 -33.62
CA PRO A 70 -4.98 7.81 -33.31
C PRO A 70 -6.49 7.82 -33.57
N SER A 71 -6.94 7.03 -34.56
CA SER A 71 -8.35 6.95 -34.96
C SER A 71 -8.71 5.53 -35.44
N ALA A 72 -10.01 5.27 -35.51
CA ALA A 72 -10.54 4.05 -36.09
C ALA A 72 -11.47 4.39 -37.28
N PRO A 73 -11.59 3.51 -38.29
CA PRO A 73 -12.55 3.67 -39.37
C PRO A 73 -13.99 3.81 -38.83
N SER A 74 -14.85 4.48 -39.62
CA SER A 74 -16.28 4.58 -39.30
C SER A 74 -16.91 3.19 -39.17
N GLY A 75 -17.73 2.98 -38.13
CA GLY A 75 -18.37 1.70 -37.84
C GLY A 75 -17.47 0.63 -37.20
N ALA A 76 -16.15 0.87 -37.06
CA ALA A 76 -15.28 -0.09 -36.39
C ALA A 76 -15.56 -0.15 -34.88
N ARG A 77 -15.49 -1.36 -34.30
CA ARG A 77 -15.50 -1.54 -32.86
C ARG A 77 -14.20 -0.95 -32.27
N ALA A 78 -14.36 -0.05 -31.32
CA ALA A 78 -13.19 0.63 -30.76
C ALA A 78 -13.30 0.83 -29.24
N ILE A 79 -12.12 0.79 -28.60
CA ILE A 79 -11.91 1.29 -27.24
C ILE A 79 -11.14 2.59 -27.37
N SER A 80 -11.76 3.70 -27.01
CA SER A 80 -11.18 5.04 -27.11
C SER A 80 -10.70 5.52 -25.76
N ILE A 81 -9.43 5.92 -25.65
CA ILE A 81 -8.85 6.52 -24.45
C ILE A 81 -8.42 7.93 -24.80
N ARG A 82 -8.92 8.93 -24.09
CA ARG A 82 -8.65 10.35 -24.34
C ARG A 82 -8.40 11.09 -23.02
N LEU A 83 -7.39 11.95 -23.03
CA LEU A 83 -7.23 12.93 -21.97
C LEU A 83 -8.11 14.14 -22.27
N ASP A 84 -8.89 14.56 -21.29
CA ASP A 84 -9.86 15.65 -21.39
C ASP A 84 -9.72 16.59 -20.20
N ALA A 85 -8.89 17.61 -20.36
CA ALA A 85 -8.60 18.59 -19.31
C ALA A 85 -9.83 19.41 -18.88
N THR A 86 -10.97 19.32 -19.58
CA THR A 86 -12.20 20.01 -19.18
C THR A 86 -12.93 19.30 -18.02
N LEU A 87 -12.60 18.05 -17.74
CA LEU A 87 -13.20 17.25 -16.67
C LEU A 87 -12.58 17.56 -15.28
N THR A 88 -12.31 18.83 -14.99
CA THR A 88 -11.60 19.28 -13.77
C THR A 88 -12.26 18.85 -12.48
N ALA A 89 -13.59 18.75 -12.45
CA ALA A 89 -14.36 18.33 -11.28
C ALA A 89 -14.03 16.90 -10.80
N LEU A 90 -13.48 16.05 -11.67
CA LEU A 90 -13.09 14.68 -11.33
C LEU A 90 -11.71 14.59 -10.67
N GLY A 91 -10.96 15.69 -10.60
CA GLY A 91 -9.60 15.68 -10.09
C GLY A 91 -8.62 14.89 -10.97
N ALA A 92 -7.38 14.74 -10.53
CA ALA A 92 -6.32 14.12 -11.33
C ALA A 92 -6.52 12.60 -11.57
N GLU A 93 -7.23 11.92 -10.69
CA GLU A 93 -7.37 10.46 -10.67
C GLU A 93 -8.78 9.98 -11.08
N GLY A 94 -9.72 10.90 -11.29
CA GLY A 94 -11.08 10.53 -11.73
C GLY A 94 -11.20 10.32 -13.24
N TYR A 95 -12.32 9.71 -13.66
CA TYR A 95 -12.56 9.35 -15.06
C TYR A 95 -14.04 9.20 -15.37
N ARG A 96 -14.36 9.18 -16.68
CA ARG A 96 -15.62 8.70 -17.25
C ARG A 96 -15.35 7.48 -18.12
N LEU A 97 -16.16 6.45 -17.95
CA LEU A 97 -16.13 5.23 -18.74
C LEU A 97 -17.54 4.93 -19.26
N ASP A 98 -17.74 5.05 -20.56
CA ASP A 98 -18.98 4.72 -21.24
C ASP A 98 -18.79 3.48 -22.11
N VAL A 99 -19.60 2.45 -21.87
CA VAL A 99 -19.66 1.23 -22.67
C VAL A 99 -21.00 1.16 -23.38
N THR A 100 -20.95 1.05 -24.69
CA THR A 100 -22.10 0.82 -25.59
C THR A 100 -21.83 -0.43 -26.44
N PRO A 101 -22.83 -1.02 -27.12
CA PRO A 101 -22.59 -2.18 -27.98
C PRO A 101 -21.55 -1.97 -29.10
N GLY A 102 -21.35 -0.72 -29.55
CA GLY A 102 -20.42 -0.39 -30.63
C GLY A 102 -19.08 0.14 -30.16
N ARG A 103 -18.98 0.70 -28.95
CA ARG A 103 -17.80 1.44 -28.51
C ARG A 103 -17.64 1.45 -27.01
N VAL A 104 -16.38 1.43 -26.56
CA VAL A 104 -15.96 1.81 -25.20
C VAL A 104 -15.26 3.16 -25.28
N THR A 105 -15.62 4.09 -24.41
CA THR A 105 -15.01 5.42 -24.32
C THR A 105 -14.51 5.69 -22.92
N ILE A 106 -13.22 5.97 -22.77
CA ILE A 106 -12.57 6.41 -21.54
C ILE A 106 -12.15 7.87 -21.73
N ARG A 107 -12.57 8.75 -20.81
CA ARG A 107 -12.10 10.13 -20.72
C ARG A 107 -11.66 10.44 -19.29
N ALA A 108 -10.53 11.10 -19.13
CA ALA A 108 -10.00 11.48 -17.82
C ALA A 108 -9.23 12.79 -17.91
N PRO A 109 -9.19 13.61 -16.85
CA PRO A 109 -8.38 14.84 -16.84
C PRO A 109 -6.90 14.57 -17.03
N GLN A 110 -6.40 13.46 -16.45
CA GLN A 110 -5.00 13.07 -16.47
C GLN A 110 -4.83 11.56 -16.70
N ALA A 111 -3.61 11.15 -17.01
CA ALA A 111 -3.26 9.77 -17.31
C ALA A 111 -3.59 8.79 -16.17
N ALA A 112 -3.45 9.21 -14.89
CA ALA A 112 -3.80 8.39 -13.73
C ALA A 112 -5.29 7.99 -13.73
N GLY A 113 -6.20 8.93 -14.00
CA GLY A 113 -7.63 8.63 -14.10
C GLY A 113 -7.94 7.66 -15.25
N ALA A 114 -7.32 7.85 -16.43
CA ALA A 114 -7.48 6.94 -17.55
C ALA A 114 -6.94 5.53 -17.23
N PHE A 115 -5.86 5.43 -16.46
CA PHE A 115 -5.33 4.15 -15.97
C PHE A 115 -6.32 3.44 -15.04
N TYR A 116 -6.94 4.16 -14.09
CA TYR A 116 -7.96 3.57 -13.21
C TYR A 116 -9.24 3.16 -13.96
N ALA A 117 -9.60 3.90 -15.01
CA ALA A 117 -10.66 3.47 -15.92
C ALA A 117 -10.33 2.14 -16.61
N ILE A 118 -9.06 1.93 -17.01
CA ILE A 118 -8.59 0.66 -17.56
C ILE A 118 -8.72 -0.47 -16.52
N GLN A 119 -8.39 -0.23 -15.25
CA GLN A 119 -8.58 -1.25 -14.20
C GLN A 119 -10.06 -1.60 -14.02
N THR A 120 -10.94 -0.61 -14.05
CA THR A 120 -12.41 -0.83 -14.03
C THR A 120 -12.86 -1.62 -15.26
N LEU A 121 -12.41 -1.26 -16.47
CA LEU A 121 -12.74 -1.97 -17.71
C LEU A 121 -12.31 -3.45 -17.64
N ARG A 122 -11.14 -3.75 -17.09
CA ARG A 122 -10.67 -5.12 -16.89
C ARG A 122 -11.58 -5.91 -15.95
N GLN A 123 -12.09 -5.27 -14.90
CA GLN A 123 -13.03 -5.90 -13.96
C GLN A 123 -14.44 -6.10 -14.57
N LEU A 124 -14.82 -5.33 -15.58
CA LEU A 124 -16.08 -5.52 -16.32
C LEU A 124 -16.03 -6.72 -17.28
N LEU A 125 -14.83 -7.18 -17.65
CA LEU A 125 -14.64 -8.39 -18.44
C LEU A 125 -14.77 -9.65 -17.57
N PRO A 126 -15.05 -10.83 -18.18
CA PRO A 126 -15.00 -12.10 -17.47
C PRO A 126 -13.68 -12.30 -16.73
N ALA A 127 -13.71 -12.93 -15.55
CA ALA A 127 -12.52 -13.16 -14.71
C ALA A 127 -11.36 -13.82 -15.48
N ALA A 128 -11.66 -14.65 -16.46
CA ALA A 128 -10.67 -15.30 -17.32
C ALA A 128 -9.73 -14.31 -18.06
N ILE A 129 -10.08 -13.00 -18.15
CA ILE A 129 -9.22 -11.98 -18.76
C ILE A 129 -7.89 -11.79 -18.02
N PHE A 130 -7.84 -12.15 -16.74
CA PHE A 130 -6.65 -12.06 -15.91
C PHE A 130 -5.68 -13.23 -16.10
N ARG A 131 -6.03 -14.26 -16.89
CA ARG A 131 -5.12 -15.39 -17.18
C ARG A 131 -3.91 -14.94 -17.97
N GLN A 132 -2.75 -15.49 -17.61
CA GLN A 132 -1.48 -15.27 -18.33
C GLN A 132 -1.29 -16.27 -19.50
N ALA A 133 -2.35 -16.97 -19.88
CA ALA A 133 -2.38 -17.92 -20.99
C ALA A 133 -3.69 -17.79 -21.76
N ARG A 134 -3.60 -18.01 -23.09
CA ARG A 134 -4.76 -17.91 -23.99
C ARG A 134 -5.90 -18.84 -23.56
N VAL A 135 -7.11 -18.28 -23.52
CA VAL A 135 -8.35 -19.02 -23.26
C VAL A 135 -9.00 -19.36 -24.61
N PRO A 136 -8.98 -20.64 -25.04
CA PRO A 136 -9.63 -21.04 -26.29
C PRO A 136 -11.14 -20.77 -26.22
N ALA A 137 -11.72 -20.27 -27.31
CA ALA A 137 -13.14 -19.95 -27.43
C ALA A 137 -13.69 -19.00 -26.33
N GLY A 138 -12.85 -18.18 -25.70
CA GLY A 138 -13.27 -17.21 -24.71
C GLY A 138 -14.20 -16.15 -25.34
N VAL A 139 -15.33 -15.88 -24.69
CA VAL A 139 -16.23 -14.79 -25.05
C VAL A 139 -15.93 -13.59 -24.16
N TRP A 140 -15.50 -12.50 -24.78
CA TRP A 140 -15.02 -11.30 -24.09
C TRP A 140 -16.06 -10.19 -24.20
N THR A 141 -17.10 -10.26 -23.37
CA THR A 141 -18.18 -9.27 -23.33
C THR A 141 -18.04 -8.34 -22.15
N ILE A 142 -18.33 -7.08 -22.36
CA ILE A 142 -18.37 -6.01 -21.37
C ILE A 142 -19.80 -5.50 -21.32
N PRO A 143 -20.49 -5.53 -20.17
CA PRO A 143 -21.85 -5.00 -20.06
C PRO A 143 -21.87 -3.52 -20.41
N ALA A 144 -22.93 -3.08 -21.09
CA ALA A 144 -23.09 -1.66 -21.39
C ALA A 144 -23.40 -0.90 -20.08
N VAL A 145 -22.63 0.17 -19.83
CA VAL A 145 -22.66 0.91 -18.58
C VAL A 145 -22.11 2.33 -18.77
N SER A 146 -22.58 3.26 -17.98
CA SER A 146 -21.96 4.58 -17.82
C SER A 146 -21.43 4.72 -16.40
N ILE A 147 -20.16 5.06 -16.28
CA ILE A 147 -19.46 5.23 -15.01
C ILE A 147 -18.82 6.60 -14.98
N GLU A 148 -19.05 7.36 -13.89
CA GLU A 148 -18.28 8.52 -13.51
C GLU A 148 -17.68 8.23 -12.13
N ASP A 149 -16.35 8.36 -11.99
CA ASP A 149 -15.65 7.84 -10.83
C ASP A 149 -14.45 8.70 -10.45
N PHE A 150 -14.19 8.80 -9.15
CA PHE A 150 -13.09 9.55 -8.56
C PHE A 150 -12.82 9.10 -7.13
N PRO A 151 -11.57 9.22 -6.63
CA PRO A 151 -11.24 8.79 -5.28
C PRO A 151 -11.74 9.77 -4.23
N ARG A 152 -12.08 9.23 -3.06
CA ARG A 152 -12.39 10.01 -1.86
C ARG A 152 -11.13 10.58 -1.20
N PHE A 153 -10.04 9.80 -1.15
CA PHE A 153 -8.80 10.16 -0.47
C PHE A 153 -7.60 10.23 -1.42
N ARG A 154 -6.67 11.13 -1.11
CA ARG A 154 -5.40 11.32 -1.85
C ARG A 154 -4.36 10.25 -1.53
N TRP A 155 -4.32 9.73 -0.28
CA TRP A 155 -3.47 8.63 0.14
C TRP A 155 -4.33 7.38 0.30
N ARG A 156 -4.03 6.38 -0.50
CA ARG A 156 -4.69 5.07 -0.46
C ARG A 156 -3.59 4.03 -0.45
N GLY A 157 -3.16 3.64 0.76
CA GLY A 157 -1.90 2.94 0.97
C GLY A 157 -2.04 1.46 1.29
N MET A 158 -0.98 0.74 0.95
CA MET A 158 -0.67 -0.60 1.42
C MET A 158 0.79 -0.63 1.86
N HIS A 159 1.05 -1.14 3.05
CA HIS A 159 2.38 -1.35 3.61
C HIS A 159 2.80 -2.81 3.40
N LEU A 160 4.11 -3.02 3.25
CA LEU A 160 4.74 -4.33 3.26
C LEU A 160 6.05 -4.25 4.03
N ASP A 161 6.11 -4.97 5.14
CA ASP A 161 7.35 -5.24 5.85
C ASP A 161 8.16 -6.29 5.08
N VAL A 162 9.38 -5.93 4.70
CA VAL A 162 10.33 -6.84 4.07
C VAL A 162 11.56 -7.08 4.96
N ALA A 163 11.58 -6.44 6.14
CA ALA A 163 12.66 -6.54 7.10
C ALA A 163 12.55 -7.80 7.96
N ARG A 164 11.38 -8.06 8.57
CA ARG A 164 11.17 -9.26 9.40
C ARG A 164 11.24 -10.54 8.56
N HIS A 165 10.54 -10.58 7.41
CA HIS A 165 10.74 -11.62 6.42
C HIS A 165 10.97 -11.01 5.04
N PHE A 166 12.12 -11.33 4.44
CA PHE A 166 12.46 -10.83 3.12
C PHE A 166 11.52 -11.38 2.05
N MET A 167 10.98 -10.49 1.22
CA MET A 167 10.10 -10.84 0.11
C MET A 167 10.83 -10.60 -1.23
N PRO A 168 10.78 -11.53 -2.20
CA PRO A 168 11.42 -11.33 -3.49
C PRO A 168 10.79 -10.17 -4.28
N LYS A 169 11.58 -9.48 -5.11
CA LYS A 169 11.11 -8.33 -5.90
C LYS A 169 9.93 -8.66 -6.81
N GLU A 170 9.84 -9.89 -7.28
CA GLU A 170 8.72 -10.36 -8.11
C GLU A 170 7.40 -10.32 -7.33
N PHE A 171 7.44 -10.63 -6.03
CA PHE A 171 6.26 -10.48 -5.17
C PHE A 171 5.92 -9.01 -4.93
N VAL A 172 6.90 -8.15 -4.70
CA VAL A 172 6.67 -6.70 -4.57
C VAL A 172 5.99 -6.15 -5.84
N LYS A 173 6.45 -6.55 -7.04
CA LYS A 173 5.82 -6.18 -8.32
C LYS A 173 4.40 -6.76 -8.45
N LYS A 174 4.17 -8.01 -8.03
CA LYS A 174 2.82 -8.60 -7.97
C LYS A 174 1.92 -7.81 -7.02
N LEU A 175 2.43 -7.40 -5.86
CA LEU A 175 1.67 -6.56 -4.93
C LEU A 175 1.33 -5.19 -5.56
N VAL A 176 2.25 -4.58 -6.31
CA VAL A 176 1.94 -3.36 -7.10
C VAL A 176 0.77 -3.60 -8.06
N ASP A 177 0.74 -4.72 -8.79
CA ASP A 177 -0.39 -5.04 -9.68
C ASP A 177 -1.70 -5.22 -8.90
N LEU A 178 -1.65 -5.84 -7.72
CA LEU A 178 -2.83 -6.02 -6.87
C LEU A 178 -3.33 -4.70 -6.28
N VAL A 179 -2.45 -3.84 -5.77
CA VAL A 179 -2.87 -2.53 -5.23
C VAL A 179 -3.45 -1.65 -6.34
N THR A 180 -2.91 -1.69 -7.55
CA THR A 180 -3.45 -0.91 -8.68
C THR A 180 -4.78 -1.43 -9.19
N LEU A 181 -5.01 -2.74 -9.19
CA LEU A 181 -6.31 -3.33 -9.53
C LEU A 181 -7.42 -2.80 -8.60
N HIS A 182 -7.05 -2.51 -7.34
CA HIS A 182 -7.92 -1.94 -6.32
C HIS A 182 -7.84 -0.41 -6.21
N LYS A 183 -7.16 0.27 -7.16
CA LYS A 183 -7.01 1.72 -7.20
C LYS A 183 -6.32 2.33 -5.98
N LEU A 184 -5.52 1.55 -5.25
CA LEU A 184 -4.58 2.07 -4.27
C LEU A 184 -3.39 2.71 -5.01
N ASN A 185 -2.77 3.74 -4.40
CA ASN A 185 -1.76 4.56 -5.08
C ASN A 185 -0.46 4.76 -4.29
N ARG A 186 -0.33 4.11 -3.14
CA ARG A 186 0.89 4.12 -2.32
C ARG A 186 1.26 2.70 -1.94
N LEU A 187 2.53 2.36 -2.14
CA LEU A 187 3.16 1.17 -1.56
C LEU A 187 4.23 1.63 -0.60
N HIS A 188 4.00 1.41 0.69
CA HIS A 188 4.96 1.70 1.74
C HIS A 188 5.83 0.47 1.96
N LEU A 189 7.13 0.57 1.73
CA LEU A 189 8.10 -0.51 1.95
C LEU A 189 8.88 -0.25 3.22
N HIS A 190 8.67 -1.08 4.23
CA HIS A 190 9.44 -1.10 5.46
C HIS A 190 10.73 -1.89 5.23
N LEU A 191 11.82 -1.14 4.93
CA LEU A 191 13.05 -1.69 4.37
C LEU A 191 14.09 -2.08 5.43
N THR A 192 13.96 -1.57 6.66
CA THR A 192 14.94 -1.78 7.72
C THR A 192 14.26 -1.97 9.06
N ASP A 193 14.79 -2.90 9.86
CA ASP A 193 14.37 -3.19 11.23
C ASP A 193 15.46 -3.97 11.97
N ASP A 194 15.27 -4.31 13.23
CA ASP A 194 16.20 -5.06 14.08
C ASP A 194 16.62 -6.40 13.46
N GLN A 195 15.73 -7.04 12.68
CA GLN A 195 15.92 -8.37 12.12
C GLN A 195 16.48 -8.36 10.70
N GLY A 196 16.66 -7.17 10.10
CA GLY A 196 17.27 -7.10 8.79
C GLY A 196 17.24 -5.74 8.10
N TRP A 197 18.33 -5.43 7.42
CA TRP A 197 18.49 -4.29 6.54
C TRP A 197 18.34 -4.73 5.09
N ARG A 198 17.37 -4.20 4.33
CA ARG A 198 16.95 -4.78 3.05
C ARG A 198 17.26 -3.95 1.80
N ILE A 199 17.94 -2.82 1.93
CA ILE A 199 18.30 -1.95 0.82
C ILE A 199 19.82 -1.74 0.73
N GLU A 200 20.39 -1.90 -0.47
CA GLU A 200 21.79 -1.61 -0.72
C GLU A 200 22.08 -0.11 -0.58
N ILE A 201 23.04 0.22 0.28
CA ILE A 201 23.63 1.55 0.43
C ILE A 201 25.11 1.42 0.08
N ARG A 202 25.51 1.95 -1.07
CA ARG A 202 26.86 1.74 -1.62
C ARG A 202 27.94 2.34 -0.74
N GLN A 203 27.64 3.44 -0.08
CA GLN A 203 28.55 4.05 0.89
C GLN A 203 28.76 3.17 2.12
N TYR A 204 27.80 2.32 2.46
CA TYR A 204 27.81 1.50 3.67
C TYR A 204 27.57 0.00 3.37
N PRO A 205 28.52 -0.68 2.70
CA PRO A 205 28.31 -2.04 2.18
C PRO A 205 28.08 -3.10 3.28
N ARG A 206 28.51 -2.87 4.53
CA ARG A 206 28.27 -3.80 5.63
C ARG A 206 26.80 -3.88 6.02
N LEU A 207 25.97 -2.89 5.70
CA LEU A 207 24.52 -2.93 5.92
C LEU A 207 23.89 -4.13 5.23
N THR A 208 24.29 -4.45 4.01
CA THR A 208 23.78 -5.64 3.29
C THR A 208 24.66 -6.87 3.45
N ALA A 209 25.99 -6.70 3.65
CA ALA A 209 26.87 -7.85 3.86
C ALA A 209 26.66 -8.53 5.22
N LEU A 210 26.29 -7.78 6.25
CA LEU A 210 26.07 -8.27 7.62
C LEU A 210 24.61 -8.02 8.06
N GLY A 211 24.14 -6.78 7.98
CA GLY A 211 22.83 -6.37 8.49
C GLY A 211 21.64 -7.04 7.80
N ALA A 212 21.80 -7.54 6.56
CA ALA A 212 20.75 -8.24 5.84
C ALA A 212 20.55 -9.71 6.25
N TRP A 213 21.37 -10.23 7.18
CA TRP A 213 21.42 -11.68 7.45
C TRP A 213 21.36 -11.97 8.95
N ARG A 214 20.33 -12.71 9.38
CA ARG A 214 20.27 -13.27 10.73
C ARG A 214 20.51 -14.77 10.70
N ARG A 215 21.14 -15.29 11.76
CA ARG A 215 21.57 -16.71 11.84
C ARG A 215 20.43 -17.70 12.01
N GLN A 216 19.29 -17.25 12.54
CA GLN A 216 18.13 -18.07 12.86
C GLN A 216 16.91 -17.17 13.14
N THR A 217 15.74 -17.76 13.25
CA THR A 217 14.51 -17.03 13.60
C THR A 217 13.81 -17.72 14.78
N ILE A 218 13.23 -16.96 15.68
CA ILE A 218 12.42 -17.50 16.80
C ILE A 218 11.20 -18.26 16.26
N ILE A 219 10.89 -19.41 16.87
CA ILE A 219 9.71 -20.21 16.52
C ILE A 219 8.55 -19.80 17.43
N GLY A 220 7.44 -19.38 16.82
CA GLY A 220 6.25 -18.95 17.55
C GLY A 220 6.41 -17.56 18.17
N ARG A 221 5.62 -17.29 19.22
CA ARG A 221 5.68 -16.03 19.95
C ARG A 221 6.77 -16.06 21.00
N PRO A 222 7.49 -14.95 21.21
CA PRO A 222 8.43 -14.85 22.32
C PRO A 222 7.74 -15.10 23.67
N ASP A 223 8.28 -16.02 24.46
CA ASP A 223 7.87 -16.19 25.87
C ASP A 223 8.49 -15.01 26.68
N PRO A 224 7.79 -14.46 27.68
CA PRO A 224 8.37 -13.47 28.59
C PRO A 224 9.70 -13.93 29.23
N ASP A 225 9.87 -15.23 29.43
CA ASP A 225 11.12 -15.84 29.86
C ASP A 225 11.94 -16.25 28.63
N SER A 226 12.96 -15.45 28.28
CA SER A 226 13.80 -15.68 27.11
C SER A 226 14.57 -17.01 27.13
N THR A 227 14.72 -17.66 28.29
CA THR A 227 15.36 -18.98 28.37
C THR A 227 14.52 -20.09 27.73
N LYS A 228 13.24 -19.84 27.48
CA LYS A 228 12.31 -20.74 26.79
C LYS A 228 12.23 -20.51 25.28
N TRP A 229 12.90 -19.52 24.77
CA TRP A 229 12.88 -19.22 23.34
C TRP A 229 13.45 -20.39 22.55
N ARG A 230 12.76 -20.76 21.49
CA ARG A 230 13.20 -21.77 20.52
C ARG A 230 13.44 -21.10 19.18
N PHE A 231 14.46 -21.56 18.50
CA PHE A 231 14.86 -21.05 17.20
C PHE A 231 14.89 -22.16 16.17
N ASP A 232 14.68 -21.80 14.91
CA ASP A 232 14.65 -22.74 13.78
C ASP A 232 16.06 -23.19 13.36
N GLY A 233 17.11 -22.48 13.79
CA GLY A 233 18.49 -22.77 13.40
C GLY A 233 18.77 -22.54 11.90
N GLN A 234 17.87 -21.87 11.18
CA GLN A 234 18.01 -21.60 9.75
C GLN A 234 18.36 -20.14 9.51
N PRO A 235 19.45 -19.84 8.77
CA PRO A 235 19.74 -18.49 8.36
C PRO A 235 18.61 -17.89 7.53
N HIS A 236 18.25 -16.64 7.79
CA HIS A 236 17.28 -15.89 6.99
C HIS A 236 17.90 -14.56 6.57
N GLY A 237 17.66 -14.15 5.32
CA GLY A 237 18.15 -12.87 4.83
C GLY A 237 17.83 -12.63 3.36
N GLY A 238 18.37 -11.54 2.87
CA GLY A 238 18.19 -11.03 1.52
C GLY A 238 18.13 -9.51 1.54
N PHE A 239 18.37 -8.91 0.40
CA PHE A 239 18.26 -7.46 0.21
C PHE A 239 17.97 -7.16 -1.25
N TYR A 240 17.54 -5.94 -1.51
CA TYR A 240 17.39 -5.41 -2.87
C TYR A 240 18.64 -4.61 -3.20
N THR A 241 19.23 -4.88 -4.38
CA THR A 241 20.23 -3.99 -4.96
C THR A 241 19.60 -2.67 -5.37
N GLN A 242 20.42 -1.64 -5.63
CA GLN A 242 19.88 -0.37 -6.13
C GLN A 242 19.18 -0.55 -7.48
N GLU A 243 19.64 -1.49 -8.30
CA GLU A 243 19.02 -1.86 -9.57
C GLU A 243 17.65 -2.54 -9.35
N ASP A 244 17.51 -3.41 -8.34
CA ASP A 244 16.23 -4.02 -7.98
C ASP A 244 15.22 -2.97 -7.51
N ILE A 245 15.66 -2.02 -6.67
CA ILE A 245 14.81 -0.89 -6.23
C ILE A 245 14.40 -0.03 -7.42
N ALA A 246 15.33 0.33 -8.30
CA ALA A 246 15.03 1.12 -9.50
C ALA A 246 13.99 0.40 -10.40
N GLU A 247 14.09 -0.93 -10.54
CA GLU A 247 13.11 -1.74 -11.26
C GLU A 247 11.73 -1.70 -10.57
N ILE A 248 11.66 -1.91 -9.24
CA ILE A 248 10.41 -1.85 -8.47
C ILE A 248 9.77 -0.47 -8.61
N VAL A 249 10.53 0.60 -8.39
CA VAL A 249 10.04 1.98 -8.45
C VAL A 249 9.55 2.33 -9.86
N GLY A 250 10.31 2.00 -10.90
CA GLY A 250 9.91 2.23 -12.30
C GLY A 250 8.64 1.45 -12.67
N TYR A 251 8.53 0.20 -12.19
CA TYR A 251 7.33 -0.63 -12.39
C TYR A 251 6.10 -0.03 -11.72
N ALA A 252 6.25 0.47 -10.49
CA ALA A 252 5.19 1.11 -9.73
C ALA A 252 4.77 2.45 -10.36
N GLN A 253 5.73 3.30 -10.75
CA GLN A 253 5.47 4.58 -11.42
C GLN A 253 4.68 4.42 -12.72
N ALA A 254 5.02 3.43 -13.54
CA ALA A 254 4.28 3.14 -14.77
C ALA A 254 2.81 2.77 -14.49
N ARG A 255 2.45 2.46 -13.24
CA ARG A 255 1.12 2.11 -12.75
C ARG A 255 0.52 3.14 -11.80
N PHE A 256 1.11 4.34 -11.74
CA PHE A 256 0.67 5.44 -10.88
C PHE A 256 0.68 5.12 -9.38
N VAL A 257 1.58 4.21 -8.96
CA VAL A 257 1.88 3.94 -7.55
C VAL A 257 3.18 4.63 -7.17
N THR A 258 3.13 5.40 -6.08
CA THR A 258 4.34 5.92 -5.44
C THR A 258 4.80 4.93 -4.39
N VAL A 259 6.05 4.50 -4.49
CA VAL A 259 6.70 3.73 -3.43
C VAL A 259 7.23 4.70 -2.39
N VAL A 260 6.86 4.49 -1.13
CA VAL A 260 7.32 5.25 0.03
C VAL A 260 8.30 4.36 0.79
N PRO A 261 9.60 4.66 0.79
CA PRO A 261 10.57 3.88 1.56
C PRO A 261 10.53 4.27 3.02
N GLU A 262 10.75 3.30 3.90
CA GLU A 262 10.96 3.50 5.33
C GLU A 262 12.36 3.04 5.72
N ILE A 263 13.07 3.92 6.43
CA ILE A 263 14.35 3.67 7.07
C ILE A 263 14.16 4.00 8.55
N GLU A 264 14.26 2.99 9.39
CA GLU A 264 13.98 3.11 10.82
C GLU A 264 15.08 3.85 11.58
N MET A 265 14.64 4.79 12.41
CA MET A 265 15.49 5.55 13.33
C MET A 265 14.67 6.25 14.44
N PRO A 266 15.13 6.36 15.68
CA PRO A 266 16.36 5.77 16.22
C PRO A 266 16.15 4.35 16.76
N GLY A 267 14.90 3.87 16.89
CA GLY A 267 14.52 2.51 17.23
C GLY A 267 14.65 1.56 16.05
N HIS A 268 14.35 0.28 16.26
CA HIS A 268 14.35 -0.77 15.23
C HIS A 268 15.62 -0.77 14.34
N SER A 269 16.77 -0.54 14.95
CA SER A 269 18.04 -0.27 14.25
C SER A 269 19.12 -1.29 14.55
N GLN A 270 18.84 -2.41 15.24
CA GLN A 270 19.87 -3.36 15.62
C GLN A 270 20.60 -3.97 14.42
N ALA A 271 19.94 -4.16 13.28
CA ALA A 271 20.64 -4.64 12.07
C ALA A 271 21.70 -3.64 11.58
N ALA A 272 21.42 -2.33 11.65
CA ALA A 272 22.39 -1.29 11.33
C ALA A 272 23.53 -1.26 12.36
N ILE A 273 23.22 -1.36 13.65
CA ILE A 273 24.21 -1.40 14.75
C ILE A 273 25.08 -2.67 14.65
N ALA A 274 24.51 -3.81 14.28
CA ALA A 274 25.27 -5.04 14.04
C ALA A 274 26.27 -4.87 12.89
N ALA A 275 25.91 -4.12 11.86
CA ALA A 275 26.80 -3.79 10.75
C ALA A 275 27.85 -2.73 11.12
N TYR A 276 27.48 -1.72 11.90
CA TYR A 276 28.31 -0.58 12.29
C TYR A 276 28.13 -0.30 13.79
N PRO A 277 28.88 -1.00 14.67
CA PRO A 277 28.71 -0.93 16.13
C PRO A 277 28.83 0.48 16.72
N GLU A 278 29.55 1.37 16.05
CA GLU A 278 29.72 2.78 16.44
C GLU A 278 28.40 3.58 16.40
N LEU A 279 27.36 3.06 15.75
CA LEU A 279 26.01 3.65 15.73
C LEU A 279 25.22 3.39 17.02
N GLY A 280 25.61 2.37 17.78
CA GLY A 280 24.95 2.01 19.04
C GLY A 280 25.42 2.87 20.23
N ASN A 281 24.77 2.65 21.38
CA ASN A 281 25.08 3.34 22.62
C ASN A 281 26.08 2.56 23.53
N LYS A 282 26.42 1.33 23.16
CA LYS A 282 27.33 0.44 23.87
C LYS A 282 28.47 0.01 22.93
N PRO A 283 29.68 -0.27 23.44
CA PRO A 283 30.81 -0.69 22.62
C PRO A 283 30.71 -2.16 22.14
N ASP A 284 29.61 -2.84 22.43
CA ASP A 284 29.43 -4.27 22.17
C ASP A 284 29.13 -4.54 20.69
N THR A 285 29.72 -5.63 20.17
CA THR A 285 29.33 -6.14 18.85
C THR A 285 28.07 -6.99 18.99
N LEU A 286 26.98 -6.52 18.41
CA LEU A 286 25.70 -7.21 18.43
C LEU A 286 25.49 -8.02 17.15
N PRO A 287 24.83 -9.20 17.21
CA PRO A 287 24.31 -9.85 16.02
C PRO A 287 23.04 -9.15 15.52
N VAL A 288 22.66 -9.37 14.28
CA VAL A 288 21.31 -9.06 13.80
C VAL A 288 20.28 -9.82 14.66
N TRP A 289 19.22 -9.15 15.06
CA TRP A 289 18.27 -9.74 16.02
C TRP A 289 17.51 -10.92 15.40
N THR A 290 17.13 -11.87 16.24
CA THR A 290 16.55 -13.15 15.80
C THR A 290 15.17 -13.45 16.39
N ALA A 291 14.62 -12.50 17.16
CA ALA A 291 13.32 -12.60 17.81
C ALA A 291 12.38 -11.47 17.36
N TRP A 292 11.20 -11.45 17.90
CA TRP A 292 10.17 -10.45 17.64
C TRP A 292 9.91 -9.57 18.85
N GLY A 293 9.51 -8.34 18.64
CA GLY A 293 9.18 -7.36 19.68
C GLY A 293 10.01 -6.09 19.56
N VAL A 294 10.12 -5.35 20.66
CA VAL A 294 10.90 -4.10 20.75
C VAL A 294 12.26 -4.41 21.35
N ASP A 295 13.33 -4.11 20.62
CA ASP A 295 14.71 -4.25 21.11
C ASP A 295 15.19 -2.96 21.77
N GLU A 296 16.04 -3.07 22.81
CA GLU A 296 16.59 -1.90 23.52
C GLU A 296 17.73 -1.19 22.78
N ASN A 297 18.29 -1.81 21.73
CA ASN A 297 19.44 -1.27 21.01
C ASN A 297 18.99 -0.25 19.96
N ILE A 298 19.05 1.00 20.34
CA ILE A 298 18.72 2.15 19.49
C ILE A 298 19.97 2.92 19.05
N LEU A 299 19.85 3.71 17.99
CA LEU A 299 20.93 4.57 17.53
C LEU A 299 21.35 5.59 18.59
N ASN A 300 22.65 5.91 18.65
CA ASN A 300 23.12 7.00 19.49
C ASN A 300 22.85 8.36 18.82
N PRO A 301 22.65 9.46 19.61
CA PRO A 301 22.29 10.77 19.07
C PRO A 301 23.51 11.63 18.69
N GLY A 302 24.63 11.01 18.35
CA GLY A 302 25.86 11.72 17.97
C GLY A 302 25.82 12.27 16.54
N ASP A 303 26.61 13.31 16.26
CA ASP A 303 26.68 13.90 14.92
C ASP A 303 27.15 12.93 13.85
N ALA A 304 27.99 11.94 14.23
CA ALA A 304 28.43 10.90 13.29
C ALA A 304 27.24 10.01 12.85
N THR A 305 26.39 9.64 13.79
CA THR A 305 25.17 8.85 13.52
C THR A 305 24.16 9.65 12.71
N ILE A 306 23.93 10.92 13.05
CA ILE A 306 23.09 11.82 12.25
C ILE A 306 23.60 11.92 10.80
N ARG A 307 24.91 12.09 10.60
CA ARG A 307 25.49 12.11 9.25
C ARG A 307 25.37 10.78 8.54
N PHE A 308 25.51 9.67 9.26
CA PHE A 308 25.30 8.34 8.69
C PHE A 308 23.89 8.22 8.11
N GLU A 309 22.84 8.57 8.88
CA GLU A 309 21.46 8.53 8.42
C GLU A 309 21.22 9.51 7.25
N GLN A 310 21.77 10.70 7.28
CA GLN A 310 21.68 11.64 6.17
C GLN A 310 22.34 11.11 4.88
N ASN A 311 23.45 10.40 5.01
CA ASN A 311 24.09 9.74 3.87
C ASN A 311 23.24 8.58 3.32
N VAL A 312 22.65 7.77 4.19
CA VAL A 312 21.68 6.73 3.81
C VAL A 312 20.50 7.35 3.08
N LEU A 313 19.89 8.38 3.66
CA LEU A 313 18.75 9.09 3.06
C LEU A 313 19.11 9.74 1.72
N THR A 314 20.37 10.15 1.50
CA THR A 314 20.84 10.68 0.21
C THR A 314 20.71 9.63 -0.90
N GLU A 315 21.18 8.39 -0.65
CA GLU A 315 21.04 7.31 -1.63
C GLU A 315 19.58 6.86 -1.80
N VAL A 316 18.83 6.81 -0.70
CA VAL A 316 17.39 6.52 -0.73
C VAL A 316 16.63 7.54 -1.59
N MET A 317 16.87 8.84 -1.41
CA MET A 317 16.21 9.88 -2.22
C MET A 317 16.55 9.80 -3.71
N ALA A 318 17.73 9.32 -4.07
CA ALA A 318 18.12 9.10 -5.47
C ALA A 318 17.33 7.94 -6.12
N LEU A 319 16.98 6.93 -5.34
CA LEU A 319 16.25 5.74 -5.80
C LEU A 319 14.72 5.95 -5.79
N PHE A 320 14.21 6.71 -4.84
CA PHE A 320 12.78 6.95 -4.64
C PHE A 320 12.44 8.41 -4.96
N PRO A 321 11.89 8.69 -6.15
CA PRO A 321 11.58 10.07 -6.58
C PRO A 321 10.32 10.65 -5.92
N GLY A 322 9.59 9.86 -5.13
CA GLY A 322 8.39 10.29 -4.40
C GLY A 322 8.70 11.37 -3.37
N ARG A 323 7.71 12.21 -3.05
CA ARG A 323 7.85 13.29 -2.08
C ARG A 323 8.14 12.78 -0.67
N TRP A 324 7.56 11.66 -0.28
CA TRP A 324 7.52 11.17 1.09
C TRP A 324 8.62 10.14 1.35
N ILE A 325 9.36 10.34 2.45
CA ILE A 325 10.34 9.40 3.01
C ILE A 325 9.92 9.14 4.45
N HIS A 326 9.67 7.89 4.78
CA HIS A 326 9.33 7.48 6.14
C HIS A 326 10.59 7.18 6.94
N VAL A 327 10.65 7.67 8.18
CA VAL A 327 11.82 7.52 9.06
C VAL A 327 11.51 6.71 10.33
N GLY A 328 10.38 6.00 10.35
CA GLY A 328 9.92 5.26 11.52
C GLY A 328 9.63 6.15 12.71
N GLY A 329 10.41 5.99 13.76
CA GLY A 329 10.33 6.81 14.98
C GLY A 329 9.54 6.18 16.11
N ASP A 330 8.94 5.01 15.87
CA ASP A 330 8.17 4.24 16.81
C ASP A 330 9.03 3.46 17.81
N GLU A 331 8.42 3.12 18.91
CA GLU A 331 8.89 2.14 19.90
C GLU A 331 10.37 2.26 20.31
N ALA A 332 10.97 3.46 20.26
CA ALA A 332 12.38 3.68 20.62
C ALA A 332 12.55 3.72 22.15
N PRO A 333 13.10 2.68 22.80
CA PRO A 333 13.29 2.66 24.25
C PRO A 333 14.34 3.68 24.69
N LYS A 334 14.07 4.40 25.76
CA LYS A 334 14.98 5.46 26.27
C LYS A 334 16.01 4.97 27.27
N THR A 335 16.02 3.69 27.61
CA THR A 335 16.87 3.09 28.64
C THR A 335 18.35 3.35 28.36
N GLN A 336 18.80 3.10 27.13
CA GLN A 336 20.20 3.31 26.75
C GLN A 336 20.56 4.79 26.70
N TRP A 337 19.70 5.67 26.24
CA TRP A 337 19.98 7.11 26.24
C TRP A 337 20.05 7.70 27.64
N LYS A 338 19.21 7.21 28.59
CA LYS A 338 19.31 7.61 30.01
C LYS A 338 20.67 7.28 30.62
N ALA A 339 21.25 6.17 30.21
CA ALA A 339 22.57 5.71 30.70
C ALA A 339 23.76 6.24 29.84
N SER A 340 23.51 6.77 28.65
CA SER A 340 24.58 7.18 27.72
C SER A 340 25.13 8.56 28.06
N PRO A 341 26.44 8.69 28.37
CA PRO A 341 27.09 9.99 28.60
C PRO A 341 26.93 10.93 27.38
N LEU A 342 26.97 10.39 26.17
CA LEU A 342 26.77 11.14 24.93
C LEU A 342 25.37 11.71 24.83
N ALA A 343 24.35 10.89 25.03
CA ALA A 343 22.95 11.33 24.98
C ALA A 343 22.66 12.39 26.07
N GLN A 344 23.16 12.17 27.30
CA GLN A 344 23.03 13.14 28.39
C GLN A 344 23.77 14.45 28.13
N ALA A 345 24.91 14.37 27.44
CA ALA A 345 25.63 15.59 27.01
C ALA A 345 24.83 16.37 25.96
N ARG A 346 24.19 15.71 24.99
CA ARG A 346 23.35 16.34 23.99
C ARG A 346 22.10 17.01 24.60
N ILE A 347 21.45 16.36 25.59
CA ILE A 347 20.33 16.95 26.32
C ILE A 347 20.75 18.26 26.97
N ARG A 348 21.92 18.30 27.62
CA ARG A 348 22.43 19.55 28.22
C ARG A 348 22.83 20.59 27.17
N GLU A 349 23.53 20.19 26.12
CA GLU A 349 24.04 21.05 25.05
C GLU A 349 22.89 21.82 24.38
N PHE A 350 21.80 21.13 24.08
CA PHE A 350 20.65 21.71 23.40
C PHE A 350 19.52 22.17 24.35
N SER A 351 19.78 22.15 25.68
CA SER A 351 18.80 22.53 26.70
C SER A 351 17.47 21.79 26.58
N LEU A 352 17.54 20.51 26.26
CA LEU A 352 16.37 19.62 26.15
C LEU A 352 15.94 19.15 27.55
N LYS A 353 14.66 18.81 27.72
CA LYS A 353 14.11 18.39 29.01
C LYS A 353 14.40 16.94 29.34
N ASN A 354 14.36 16.08 28.33
CA ASN A 354 14.44 14.62 28.49
C ASN A 354 14.79 13.93 27.17
N GLU A 355 14.77 12.60 27.18
CA GLU A 355 15.07 11.75 26.04
C GLU A 355 14.02 11.80 24.93
N ASP A 356 12.77 12.17 25.24
CA ASP A 356 11.71 12.35 24.23
C ASP A 356 12.00 13.62 23.40
N GLU A 357 12.40 14.72 24.05
CA GLU A 357 12.89 15.90 23.34
C GLU A 357 14.19 15.63 22.57
N LEU A 358 15.03 14.69 23.03
CA LEU A 358 16.21 14.26 22.28
C LEU A 358 15.81 13.46 21.02
N GLN A 359 14.79 12.61 21.09
CA GLN A 359 14.26 11.95 19.89
C GLN A 359 13.63 12.98 18.93
N SER A 360 12.88 13.94 19.44
CA SER A 360 12.34 15.05 18.64
C SER A 360 13.47 15.85 17.97
N TYR A 361 14.58 16.12 18.68
CA TYR A 361 15.77 16.75 18.09
C TYR A 361 16.33 15.89 16.93
N PHE A 362 16.47 14.58 17.13
CA PHE A 362 16.95 13.67 16.09
C PHE A 362 16.05 13.71 14.87
N THR A 363 14.73 13.58 15.05
CA THR A 363 13.74 13.65 13.98
C THR A 363 13.75 15.00 13.25
N ARG A 364 13.89 16.13 13.98
CA ARG A 364 14.02 17.46 13.36
C ARG A 364 15.24 17.58 12.46
N ARG A 365 16.38 16.99 12.83
CA ARG A 365 17.59 16.99 11.99
C ARG A 365 17.36 16.26 10.66
N MET A 366 16.52 15.21 10.68
CA MET A 366 16.12 14.50 9.45
C MET A 366 15.08 15.29 8.66
N ASP A 367 14.10 15.92 9.32
CA ASP A 367 13.10 16.78 8.67
C ASP A 367 13.75 17.96 7.95
N GLU A 368 14.66 18.66 8.61
CA GLU A 368 15.45 19.74 8.02
C GLU A 368 16.25 19.27 6.79
N PHE A 369 16.90 18.12 6.91
CA PHE A 369 17.67 17.53 5.82
C PHE A 369 16.78 17.16 4.63
N LEU A 370 15.69 16.44 4.86
CA LEU A 370 14.74 16.03 3.81
C LEU A 370 14.07 17.24 3.14
N THR A 371 13.64 18.22 3.94
CA THR A 371 13.02 19.45 3.45
C THR A 371 13.98 20.25 2.57
N ALA A 372 15.25 20.37 2.94
CA ALA A 372 16.26 21.01 2.12
C ALA A 372 16.46 20.34 0.75
N HIS A 373 16.10 19.07 0.63
CA HIS A 373 16.12 18.29 -0.62
C HIS A 373 14.74 18.19 -1.31
N GLY A 374 13.74 18.99 -0.88
CA GLY A 374 12.39 19.00 -1.46
C GLY A 374 11.56 17.75 -1.13
N ARG A 375 11.90 17.05 -0.04
CA ARG A 375 11.17 15.89 0.46
C ARG A 375 10.38 16.23 1.72
N SER A 376 9.44 15.37 2.08
CA SER A 376 8.68 15.47 3.34
C SER A 376 8.90 14.23 4.17
N LEU A 377 9.27 14.44 5.41
CA LEU A 377 9.38 13.38 6.40
C LEU A 377 7.98 12.83 6.72
N VAL A 378 7.87 11.52 6.82
CA VAL A 378 6.75 10.80 7.43
C VAL A 378 7.28 10.02 8.62
N GLY A 379 6.55 9.94 9.71
CA GLY A 379 6.92 9.08 10.85
C GLY A 379 5.67 8.58 11.57
N TRP A 380 5.86 7.50 12.33
CA TRP A 380 4.81 6.99 13.20
C TRP A 380 4.43 8.02 14.27
N ASP A 381 3.28 7.89 14.92
CA ASP A 381 2.73 8.95 15.77
C ASP A 381 3.54 9.23 17.05
N GLU A 382 4.58 8.44 17.37
CA GLU A 382 5.58 8.75 18.41
C GLU A 382 6.38 10.01 18.11
N ILE A 383 6.50 10.43 16.85
CA ILE A 383 7.18 11.68 16.50
C ILE A 383 6.48 12.94 17.06
N LEU A 384 5.26 12.80 17.57
CA LEU A 384 4.57 13.85 18.34
C LEU A 384 5.20 14.08 19.71
N GLU A 385 5.84 13.06 20.27
CA GLU A 385 6.44 13.11 21.60
C GLU A 385 7.68 14.02 21.59
N GLY A 386 7.83 14.84 22.61
CA GLY A 386 8.92 15.81 22.67
C GLY A 386 8.84 16.97 21.66
N GLY A 387 7.81 17.03 20.82
CA GLY A 387 7.55 18.11 19.87
C GLY A 387 7.74 17.70 18.41
N LEU A 388 6.72 17.92 17.61
CA LEU A 388 6.67 17.56 16.18
C LEU A 388 7.58 18.44 15.33
N ALA A 389 8.28 17.84 14.38
CA ALA A 389 9.08 18.58 13.39
C ALA A 389 8.15 19.38 12.44
N PRO A 390 8.53 20.59 12.00
CA PRO A 390 7.60 21.54 11.35
C PRO A 390 6.94 21.06 10.06
N ASN A 391 7.62 20.18 9.29
CA ASN A 391 7.13 19.75 7.97
C ASN A 391 6.73 18.26 7.97
N ALA A 392 6.76 17.62 9.13
CA ALA A 392 6.51 16.19 9.25
C ALA A 392 5.03 15.85 8.99
N VAL A 393 4.82 14.71 8.33
CA VAL A 393 3.54 14.03 8.18
C VAL A 393 3.46 12.94 9.23
N VAL A 394 2.35 12.84 9.94
CA VAL A 394 2.18 11.85 11.01
C VAL A 394 1.40 10.64 10.48
N MET A 395 1.94 9.43 10.66
CA MET A 395 1.23 8.18 10.43
C MET A 395 0.73 7.64 11.77
N SER A 396 -0.61 7.73 11.98
CA SER A 396 -1.22 7.41 13.28
C SER A 396 -1.63 5.95 13.35
N TRP A 397 -0.92 5.16 14.18
CA TRP A 397 -1.13 3.71 14.32
C TRP A 397 -1.64 3.25 15.70
N ARG A 398 -1.24 3.94 16.78
CA ARG A 398 -1.64 3.62 18.16
C ARG A 398 -3.11 3.95 18.46
N GLY A 399 -3.89 4.27 17.44
CA GLY A 399 -5.28 4.67 17.48
C GLY A 399 -5.53 5.87 16.58
N ILE A 400 -6.52 6.68 16.91
CA ILE A 400 -6.87 7.87 16.13
C ILE A 400 -6.38 9.19 16.79
N ASP A 401 -5.97 9.14 18.05
CA ASP A 401 -5.67 10.35 18.84
C ASP A 401 -4.42 11.07 18.32
N GLY A 402 -3.38 10.34 17.91
CA GLY A 402 -2.19 10.92 17.27
C GLY A 402 -2.55 11.67 15.99
N GLY A 403 -3.42 11.08 15.16
CA GLY A 403 -3.92 11.71 13.95
C GLY A 403 -4.76 12.96 14.22
N ILE A 404 -5.62 12.93 15.25
CA ILE A 404 -6.40 14.10 15.68
C ILE A 404 -5.47 15.23 16.16
N ALA A 405 -4.48 14.89 16.99
CA ALA A 405 -3.52 15.86 17.51
C ALA A 405 -2.71 16.54 16.38
N ALA A 406 -2.21 15.75 15.44
CA ALA A 406 -1.44 16.25 14.29
C ALA A 406 -2.30 17.13 13.36
N ALA A 407 -3.53 16.70 13.01
CA ALA A 407 -4.44 17.47 12.16
C ALA A 407 -4.81 18.83 12.79
N ARG A 408 -5.08 18.85 14.11
CA ARG A 408 -5.31 20.08 14.86
C ARG A 408 -4.12 21.02 14.91
N ALA A 409 -2.92 20.45 14.88
CA ALA A 409 -1.68 21.24 14.80
C ALA A 409 -1.35 21.71 13.37
N GLY A 410 -2.19 21.38 12.37
CA GLY A 410 -2.02 21.77 10.97
C GLY A 410 -1.06 20.87 10.17
N HIS A 411 -0.78 19.66 10.67
CA HIS A 411 0.05 18.69 9.98
C HIS A 411 -0.77 17.68 9.19
N ASP A 412 -0.28 17.30 8.02
CA ASP A 412 -0.88 16.22 7.24
C ASP A 412 -0.75 14.86 7.97
N VAL A 413 -1.79 14.03 7.81
CA VAL A 413 -1.94 12.76 8.55
C VAL A 413 -2.29 11.63 7.60
N VAL A 414 -1.66 10.47 7.80
CA VAL A 414 -2.10 9.20 7.25
C VAL A 414 -2.61 8.32 8.39
N MET A 415 -3.85 7.87 8.27
CA MET A 415 -4.47 7.04 9.31
C MET A 415 -4.10 5.56 9.09
N ALA A 416 -3.57 4.94 10.13
CA ALA A 416 -3.17 3.54 10.13
C ALA A 416 -3.51 2.81 11.45
N PRO A 417 -4.70 3.05 12.10
CA PRO A 417 -4.95 2.53 13.43
C PRO A 417 -4.99 1.00 13.45
N GLY A 418 -4.27 0.39 14.39
CA GLY A 418 -4.17 -1.07 14.53
C GLY A 418 -5.51 -1.78 14.64
N SER A 419 -6.53 -1.12 15.17
CA SER A 419 -7.89 -1.65 15.30
C SER A 419 -8.63 -1.86 13.97
N HIS A 420 -8.19 -1.22 12.86
CA HIS A 420 -8.91 -1.23 11.58
C HIS A 420 -8.04 -1.53 10.35
N THR A 421 -6.71 -1.42 10.47
CA THR A 421 -5.83 -1.45 9.30
C THR A 421 -4.66 -2.43 9.41
N TYR A 422 -4.47 -3.14 10.54
CA TYR A 422 -3.39 -4.10 10.74
C TYR A 422 -3.77 -5.48 10.19
N PHE A 423 -3.33 -5.78 8.99
CA PHE A 423 -3.65 -7.02 8.29
C PHE A 423 -2.80 -8.22 8.74
N ASP A 424 -1.88 -8.04 9.66
CA ASP A 424 -1.17 -9.08 10.39
C ASP A 424 -1.96 -9.64 11.58
N HIS A 425 -3.11 -9.04 11.95
CA HIS A 425 -4.05 -9.55 12.94
C HIS A 425 -4.87 -10.73 12.40
N TYR A 426 -5.37 -11.58 13.29
CA TYR A 426 -6.27 -12.68 12.95
C TYR A 426 -7.54 -12.17 12.24
N GLN A 427 -7.98 -12.90 11.22
CA GLN A 427 -9.21 -12.61 10.50
C GLN A 427 -10.44 -13.32 11.07
N SER A 428 -10.25 -14.25 12.02
CA SER A 428 -11.31 -14.99 12.72
C SER A 428 -11.06 -14.96 14.22
N ALA A 429 -12.14 -14.91 15.00
CA ALA A 429 -12.07 -15.10 16.44
C ALA A 429 -11.68 -16.55 16.82
N ASP A 430 -12.04 -17.53 15.98
CA ASP A 430 -11.53 -18.88 16.07
C ASP A 430 -10.14 -18.95 15.43
N THR A 431 -9.11 -18.79 16.26
CA THR A 431 -7.71 -18.80 15.82
C THR A 431 -7.17 -20.20 15.55
N THR A 432 -7.90 -21.26 15.90
CA THR A 432 -7.44 -22.65 15.70
C THR A 432 -7.42 -23.05 14.22
N THR A 433 -8.20 -22.37 13.39
CA THR A 433 -8.30 -22.58 11.95
C THR A 433 -7.52 -21.54 11.13
N GLU A 434 -6.89 -20.57 11.80
CA GLU A 434 -6.10 -19.52 11.15
C GLU A 434 -4.60 -19.81 11.28
N PRO A 435 -3.80 -19.35 10.34
CA PRO A 435 -2.35 -19.38 10.50
C PRO A 435 -1.92 -18.52 11.69
N LEU A 436 -0.80 -18.88 12.33
CA LEU A 436 -0.24 -18.07 13.41
C LEU A 436 -0.06 -16.62 12.96
N ALA A 437 -0.53 -15.69 13.78
CA ALA A 437 -0.46 -14.25 13.58
C ALA A 437 0.08 -13.56 14.86
N ILE A 438 0.41 -12.29 14.78
CA ILE A 438 0.95 -11.53 15.92
C ILE A 438 -0.04 -11.48 17.11
N GLY A 439 -1.32 -11.50 16.82
CA GLY A 439 -2.43 -11.39 17.78
C GLY A 439 -3.56 -10.58 17.18
N GLY A 440 -4.32 -9.91 18.04
CA GLY A 440 -5.43 -9.05 17.62
C GLY A 440 -6.54 -9.81 16.90
N PHE A 441 -7.61 -9.09 16.56
CA PHE A 441 -8.71 -9.61 15.75
C PHE A 441 -9.22 -8.47 14.84
N LEU A 442 -9.10 -8.66 13.55
CA LEU A 442 -9.53 -7.68 12.55
C LEU A 442 -10.30 -8.39 11.42
N PRO A 443 -11.61 -8.59 11.57
CA PRO A 443 -12.44 -9.19 10.53
C PRO A 443 -12.74 -8.22 9.39
N LEU A 444 -13.26 -8.76 8.28
CA LEU A 444 -13.49 -8.02 7.05
C LEU A 444 -14.51 -6.86 7.20
N ASP A 445 -15.57 -7.08 7.99
CA ASP A 445 -16.60 -6.09 8.26
C ASP A 445 -16.09 -4.88 9.05
N THR A 446 -15.18 -5.11 10.00
CA THR A 446 -14.52 -4.04 10.76
C THR A 446 -13.66 -3.16 9.86
N VAL A 447 -12.90 -3.76 8.93
CA VAL A 447 -12.16 -2.98 7.92
C VAL A 447 -13.11 -2.18 7.03
N TYR A 448 -14.22 -2.79 6.59
CA TYR A 448 -15.20 -2.11 5.73
C TYR A 448 -15.95 -0.98 6.44
N ALA A 449 -16.22 -1.13 7.74
CA ALA A 449 -16.89 -0.12 8.55
C ALA A 449 -16.00 1.10 8.88
N TYR A 450 -14.71 0.99 8.68
CA TYR A 450 -13.75 2.03 9.03
C TYR A 450 -14.07 3.38 8.35
N GLU A 451 -13.94 4.47 9.14
CA GLU A 451 -13.99 5.86 8.66
C GLU A 451 -12.66 6.53 8.97
N PRO A 452 -11.85 6.85 7.94
CA PRO A 452 -10.54 7.45 8.13
C PRO A 452 -10.56 8.88 8.71
N VAL A 453 -11.64 9.62 8.52
CA VAL A 453 -11.77 10.99 9.09
C VAL A 453 -12.43 10.90 10.46
N PRO A 454 -11.70 11.15 11.57
CA PRO A 454 -12.29 11.16 12.91
C PRO A 454 -13.40 12.20 13.04
N ALA A 455 -14.54 11.80 13.61
CA ALA A 455 -15.68 12.69 13.82
C ALA A 455 -15.40 13.88 14.77
N ALA A 456 -14.30 13.80 15.53
CA ALA A 456 -13.85 14.86 16.42
C ALA A 456 -13.14 16.05 15.72
N LEU A 457 -12.86 15.91 14.41
CA LEU A 457 -12.23 16.95 13.61
C LEU A 457 -13.26 17.89 12.99
N THR A 458 -12.97 19.17 13.00
CA THR A 458 -13.71 20.15 12.20
C THR A 458 -13.45 19.94 10.70
N PRO A 459 -14.29 20.47 9.79
CA PRO A 459 -14.05 20.36 8.34
C PRO A 459 -12.70 20.93 7.89
N GLU A 460 -12.16 21.94 8.58
CA GLU A 460 -10.85 22.51 8.30
C GLU A 460 -9.74 21.54 8.70
N GLU A 461 -9.77 21.01 9.92
CA GLU A 461 -8.80 20.03 10.43
C GLU A 461 -8.84 18.73 9.61
N ALA A 462 -10.03 18.29 9.19
CA ALA A 462 -10.23 17.08 8.39
C ALA A 462 -9.50 17.12 7.03
N ARG A 463 -9.20 18.31 6.48
CA ARG A 463 -8.44 18.46 5.22
C ARG A 463 -7.00 17.96 5.32
N HIS A 464 -6.47 17.88 6.53
CA HIS A 464 -5.15 17.32 6.80
C HIS A 464 -5.13 15.78 6.77
N VAL A 465 -6.27 15.11 6.85
CA VAL A 465 -6.34 13.65 6.70
C VAL A 465 -6.17 13.29 5.22
N LEU A 466 -4.97 12.85 4.85
CA LEU A 466 -4.64 12.47 3.47
C LEU A 466 -5.38 11.21 3.03
N GLY A 467 -5.68 10.32 3.96
CA GLY A 467 -6.30 9.03 3.76
C GLY A 467 -5.82 8.01 4.78
N ALA A 468 -5.80 6.74 4.38
CA ALA A 468 -5.36 5.66 5.26
C ALA A 468 -4.54 4.59 4.51
N GLN A 469 -3.96 3.68 5.30
CA GLN A 469 -3.09 2.63 4.82
C GLN A 469 -3.31 1.33 5.59
N GLY A 470 -3.32 0.19 4.88
CA GLY A 470 -3.31 -1.14 5.48
C GLY A 470 -1.88 -1.60 5.76
N GLN A 471 -1.65 -2.14 6.97
CA GLN A 471 -0.33 -2.56 7.43
C GLN A 471 -0.19 -4.08 7.30
N LEU A 472 0.96 -4.55 6.81
CA LEU A 472 1.28 -5.97 6.68
C LEU A 472 2.67 -6.22 7.29
N TRP A 473 2.72 -6.30 8.63
CA TRP A 473 3.90 -6.67 9.39
C TRP A 473 4.18 -8.16 9.23
N THR A 474 5.43 -8.56 9.12
CA THR A 474 5.78 -9.91 8.63
C THR A 474 6.45 -10.82 9.63
N GLU A 475 6.41 -10.55 10.93
CA GLU A 475 6.96 -11.43 11.98
C GLU A 475 6.41 -12.86 11.87
N TYR A 476 5.13 -13.00 11.50
CA TYR A 476 4.42 -14.28 11.33
C TYR A 476 3.98 -14.53 9.89
N ILE A 477 4.54 -13.80 8.95
CA ILE A 477 4.23 -13.88 7.51
C ILE A 477 5.52 -14.23 6.75
N PRO A 478 5.92 -15.51 6.72
CA PRO A 478 7.24 -15.92 6.24
C PRO A 478 7.40 -15.90 4.71
N ASP A 479 6.30 -15.81 3.96
CA ASP A 479 6.32 -15.98 2.51
C ASP A 479 5.21 -15.19 1.80
N PRO A 480 5.32 -15.00 0.46
CA PRO A 480 4.34 -14.30 -0.36
C PRO A 480 2.91 -14.83 -0.27
N LYS A 481 2.72 -16.15 -0.19
CA LYS A 481 1.37 -16.74 -0.15
C LYS A 481 0.68 -16.47 1.20
N ARG A 482 1.45 -16.42 2.27
CA ARG A 482 0.95 -15.99 3.57
C ARG A 482 0.60 -14.49 3.56
N ALA A 483 1.43 -13.65 2.95
CA ALA A 483 1.15 -12.21 2.79
C ALA A 483 -0.16 -11.97 2.03
N GLU A 484 -0.38 -12.70 0.94
CA GLU A 484 -1.64 -12.66 0.19
C GLU A 484 -2.85 -13.07 1.05
N TYR A 485 -2.73 -14.15 1.82
CA TYR A 485 -3.80 -14.64 2.71
C TYR A 485 -4.17 -13.60 3.77
N MET A 486 -3.18 -12.97 4.36
CA MET A 486 -3.39 -11.97 5.41
C MET A 486 -3.94 -10.66 4.84
N ALA A 487 -3.52 -10.25 3.64
CA ALA A 487 -3.98 -9.02 3.01
C ALA A 487 -5.40 -9.14 2.43
N PHE A 488 -5.72 -10.24 1.76
CA PHE A 488 -6.98 -10.38 1.03
C PHE A 488 -7.96 -11.32 1.73
N PRO A 489 -9.27 -10.93 1.79
CA PRO A 489 -9.93 -9.83 1.07
C PRO A 489 -9.96 -8.47 1.78
N ARG A 490 -9.31 -8.28 2.95
CA ARG A 490 -9.36 -7.03 3.72
C ARG A 490 -8.86 -5.81 2.94
N ALA A 491 -7.83 -5.99 2.11
CA ALA A 491 -7.35 -4.94 1.22
C ALA A 491 -8.42 -4.48 0.19
N CYS A 492 -9.32 -5.38 -0.24
CA CYS A 492 -10.46 -5.01 -1.08
C CYS A 492 -11.43 -4.09 -0.33
N ALA A 493 -11.70 -4.38 0.95
CA ALA A 493 -12.56 -3.57 1.81
C ALA A 493 -11.95 -2.18 2.06
N LEU A 494 -10.68 -2.13 2.42
CA LEU A 494 -9.96 -0.86 2.62
C LEU A 494 -9.93 -0.02 1.34
N ALA A 495 -9.70 -0.66 0.19
CA ALA A 495 -9.71 0.05 -1.10
C ALA A 495 -11.06 0.73 -1.36
N GLU A 496 -12.18 0.07 -1.03
CA GLU A 496 -13.51 0.68 -1.16
C GLU A 496 -13.73 1.80 -0.14
N VAL A 497 -13.27 1.64 1.09
CA VAL A 497 -13.30 2.71 2.12
C VAL A 497 -12.56 3.97 1.63
N LEU A 498 -11.43 3.80 0.96
CA LEU A 498 -10.56 4.91 0.54
C LEU A 498 -10.95 5.52 -0.80
N TRP A 499 -11.69 4.79 -1.62
CA TRP A 499 -12.08 5.23 -2.95
C TRP A 499 -13.51 5.74 -3.01
N THR A 500 -14.47 4.95 -2.49
CA THR A 500 -15.90 5.15 -2.69
C THR A 500 -16.45 6.21 -1.73
N PRO A 501 -17.32 7.14 -2.17
CA PRO A 501 -18.04 8.06 -1.28
C PRO A 501 -18.80 7.31 -0.18
N PRO A 502 -18.77 7.79 1.08
CA PRO A 502 -19.33 7.06 2.22
C PRO A 502 -20.83 6.74 2.09
N GLU A 503 -21.60 7.62 1.46
CA GLU A 503 -23.03 7.43 1.20
C GLU A 503 -23.34 6.32 0.18
N GLN A 504 -22.34 5.88 -0.58
CA GLN A 504 -22.43 4.79 -1.56
C GLN A 504 -22.00 3.43 -0.97
N LYS A 505 -21.46 3.42 0.25
CA LYS A 505 -20.99 2.19 0.89
C LYS A 505 -22.17 1.34 1.37
N SER A 506 -22.12 0.05 1.07
CA SER A 506 -23.07 -0.96 1.55
C SER A 506 -22.36 -2.29 1.70
N TYR A 507 -22.22 -2.78 2.93
CA TYR A 507 -21.51 -4.04 3.18
C TYR A 507 -22.15 -5.26 2.50
N PRO A 508 -23.51 -5.43 2.49
CA PRO A 508 -24.12 -6.51 1.73
C PRO A 508 -23.85 -6.44 0.23
N ASP A 509 -23.92 -5.24 -0.39
CA ASP A 509 -23.57 -5.03 -1.80
C ASP A 509 -22.08 -5.31 -2.07
N PHE A 510 -21.19 -4.86 -1.17
CA PHE A 510 -19.78 -5.17 -1.24
C PHE A 510 -19.52 -6.69 -1.23
N LEU A 511 -20.16 -7.44 -0.34
CA LEU A 511 -20.02 -8.91 -0.28
C LEU A 511 -20.50 -9.59 -1.57
N ALA A 512 -21.60 -9.13 -2.15
CA ALA A 512 -22.11 -9.66 -3.43
C ALA A 512 -21.11 -9.45 -4.57
N ARG A 513 -20.49 -8.25 -4.66
CA ARG A 513 -19.45 -7.94 -5.64
C ARG A 513 -18.14 -8.67 -5.35
N LEU A 514 -17.79 -8.81 -4.06
CA LEU A 514 -16.60 -9.51 -3.61
C LEU A 514 -16.64 -10.99 -4.01
N ALA A 515 -17.79 -11.66 -3.92
CA ALA A 515 -17.92 -13.06 -4.35
C ALA A 515 -17.45 -13.25 -5.81
N THR A 516 -17.84 -12.33 -6.71
CA THR A 516 -17.34 -12.32 -8.10
C THR A 516 -15.86 -11.98 -8.17
N HIS A 517 -15.40 -11.03 -7.34
CA HIS A 517 -14.02 -10.54 -7.37
C HIS A 517 -13.02 -11.59 -6.88
N LEU A 518 -13.38 -12.42 -5.91
CA LEU A 518 -12.56 -13.55 -5.46
C LEU A 518 -12.23 -14.52 -6.62
N GLY A 519 -13.16 -14.69 -7.56
CA GLY A 519 -12.88 -15.43 -8.81
C GLY A 519 -11.77 -14.80 -9.65
N ARG A 520 -11.64 -13.47 -9.67
CA ARG A 520 -10.52 -12.76 -10.33
C ARG A 520 -9.21 -12.96 -9.59
N LEU A 521 -9.24 -12.86 -8.25
CA LEU A 521 -8.07 -13.11 -7.41
C LEU A 521 -7.57 -14.56 -7.56
N ALA A 522 -8.48 -15.53 -7.65
CA ALA A 522 -8.11 -16.93 -7.91
C ALA A 522 -7.40 -17.10 -9.27
N VAL A 523 -7.88 -16.42 -10.32
CA VAL A 523 -7.24 -16.45 -11.65
C VAL A 523 -5.85 -15.78 -11.62
N LEU A 524 -5.65 -14.78 -10.77
CA LEU A 524 -4.36 -14.10 -10.54
C LEU A 524 -3.43 -14.90 -9.61
N ASP A 525 -3.81 -16.11 -9.21
CA ASP A 525 -3.06 -16.95 -8.27
C ASP A 525 -2.79 -16.23 -6.93
N VAL A 526 -3.79 -15.49 -6.42
CA VAL A 526 -3.75 -14.88 -5.10
C VAL A 526 -4.29 -15.84 -4.07
N ASN A 527 -3.51 -16.10 -3.03
CA ASN A 527 -3.90 -16.95 -1.90
C ASN A 527 -4.75 -16.14 -0.90
N TYR A 528 -5.95 -15.73 -1.29
CA TYR A 528 -6.84 -14.98 -0.40
C TYR A 528 -7.52 -15.89 0.64
N ARG A 529 -7.85 -15.32 1.81
CA ARG A 529 -8.66 -16.01 2.80
C ARG A 529 -10.09 -16.20 2.29
N PRO A 530 -10.61 -17.46 2.25
CA PRO A 530 -11.98 -17.71 1.83
C PRO A 530 -12.99 -17.02 2.76
N LEU A 531 -14.10 -16.53 2.19
CA LEU A 531 -15.23 -16.09 3.01
C LEU A 531 -15.84 -17.32 3.71
N LYS A 532 -16.00 -17.25 5.02
CA LYS A 532 -16.81 -18.27 5.73
C LYS A 532 -18.28 -17.98 5.43
N ASN A 533 -19.03 -19.01 5.04
CA ASN A 533 -20.48 -18.97 4.85
C ASN A 533 -21.19 -18.71 6.17
#